data_696abc1fb293e7a95f77355ec4b333f2
#
_entry.id   696abc1fb293e7a95f77355ec4b333f2
#
_cell.length_a   1.000
_cell.length_b   1.000
_cell.length_c   1.000
_cell.angle_alpha   90.00
_cell.angle_beta   90.00
_cell.angle_gamma   90.00
#
_symmetry.space_group_name_H-M   'P 1'
#
loop_
_entity.id
_entity.type
_entity.pdbx_description
1 polymer ?
#
loop_
_entity_poly.entity_id
_entity_poly.type
_entity_poly.pdbx_seq_one_letter_code
_entity_poly.pdbx_strand_id
1 'polypeptide(L)'
;MTDMNRRGGEKEDVHQLQDAVSSGDDLEEEIEETEYAQELIIVDPHAVDVDFNHCRIAKIENLEQLTRCETLCLRQNLVKKIEGLDTLTALRELEFYDNQLTIIENLDALVNLELLDLSFNRISKIENLGALTKLKRLFLVNNRITKIENLEHLTQLEMLELGSNRIRVLENLSTLTNLRSLFVGKNKITKLQGLDTLVNLTSLSIQSNRILKVEGLEKLINLEELYISNNGIEKVEGLENNVKLTTLDMAGNRIRKIENIGHLVALEEFWFNNNQIDDWKDLNELTSLKNLKTVYLERNGIWFDPENPDRSDPSYRRKVKLALPWIQQIDATMAQLFKS
;
A
#
# COMPACT_ATOMS: atom_id res chain seq x y z
N MET A 1 70.03 5.51 23.37
CA MET A 1 70.48 4.13 23.03
C MET A 1 69.44 3.66 22.06
N THR A 2 69.80 3.86 20.85
CA THR A 2 70.26 2.90 19.84
C THR A 2 69.15 1.98 19.43
N ASP A 3 68.77 1.81 18.24
CA ASP A 3 69.20 2.19 16.90
C ASP A 3 68.35 1.32 15.97
N MET A 4 67.86 1.91 14.91
CA MET A 4 68.17 1.58 13.52
C MET A 4 67.74 0.17 13.08
N ASN A 5 67.26 -0.07 11.91
CA ASN A 5 67.33 0.53 10.57
C ASN A 5 66.39 -0.25 9.63
N ARG A 6 65.69 0.45 8.74
CA ARG A 6 65.94 0.55 7.27
C ARG A 6 65.78 -0.75 6.49
N ARG A 7 65.25 -0.81 5.37
CA ARG A 7 65.04 -0.10 4.11
C ARG A 7 64.21 -1.06 3.23
N GLY A 8 63.55 -0.73 2.29
CA GLY A 8 63.49 0.15 1.18
C GLY A 8 62.97 -0.59 -0.01
N GLY A 9 62.18 0.01 -0.79
CA GLY A 9 62.40 0.58 -2.10
C GLY A 9 62.11 -0.50 -3.18
N GLU A 10 61.53 -0.28 -4.21
CA GLU A 10 61.35 0.62 -5.31
C GLU A 10 60.46 -0.13 -6.31
N LYS A 11 59.43 0.43 -6.87
CA LYS A 11 59.27 1.12 -8.18
C LYS A 11 59.99 0.46 -9.37
N GLU A 12 59.25 0.23 -10.40
CA GLU A 12 59.42 0.52 -11.82
C GLU A 12 58.68 -0.53 -12.65
N ASP A 13 57.79 -0.16 -13.43
CA ASP A 13 57.65 0.60 -14.67
C ASP A 13 57.60 -0.31 -15.92
N VAL A 14 56.47 -0.23 -16.56
CA VAL A 14 56.22 0.05 -18.00
C VAL A 14 57.05 -0.78 -19.05
N HIS A 15 56.41 -1.46 -19.93
CA HIS A 15 56.33 -1.28 -21.37
C HIS A 15 55.89 -2.56 -22.11
N GLN A 16 54.79 -2.39 -22.82
CA GLN A 16 54.56 -2.77 -24.24
C GLN A 16 55.30 -4.00 -24.80
N LEU A 17 54.52 -4.90 -25.37
CA LEU A 17 54.69 -5.25 -26.76
C LEU A 17 53.40 -5.86 -27.35
N GLN A 18 53.07 -5.30 -28.50
CA GLN A 18 52.03 -5.68 -29.40
C GLN A 18 52.32 -7.00 -30.12
N ASP A 19 51.25 -7.52 -30.70
CA ASP A 19 51.17 -8.33 -31.91
C ASP A 19 51.45 -9.85 -31.80
N ALA A 20 50.37 -10.59 -31.89
CA ALA A 20 50.23 -11.61 -32.91
C ALA A 20 48.76 -11.99 -33.11
N VAL A 21 48.27 -11.65 -34.25
CA VAL A 21 47.05 -12.13 -34.91
C VAL A 21 47.13 -13.65 -35.09
N SER A 22 46.02 -14.35 -34.78
CA SER A 22 45.59 -15.48 -35.62
C SER A 22 44.30 -16.13 -35.12
N SER A 23 43.30 -16.06 -35.99
CA SER A 23 42.25 -17.04 -36.28
C SER A 23 41.37 -17.52 -35.09
N GLY A 24 40.15 -17.05 -34.97
CA GLY A 24 39.01 -17.66 -35.65
C GLY A 24 38.60 -18.98 -34.98
N ASP A 25 37.64 -18.87 -34.09
CA ASP A 25 36.54 -19.85 -34.01
C ASP A 25 35.42 -19.15 -33.27
N ASP A 26 34.47 -18.63 -34.02
CA ASP A 26 33.16 -18.21 -33.56
C ASP A 26 32.46 -19.46 -33.09
N LEU A 27 32.57 -19.76 -31.80
CA LEU A 27 31.59 -20.61 -31.11
C LEU A 27 30.38 -19.73 -30.82
N GLU A 28 29.46 -19.67 -31.78
CA GLU A 28 28.08 -19.40 -31.55
C GLU A 28 27.63 -20.44 -30.48
N GLU A 29 27.56 -20.02 -29.23
CA GLU A 29 26.72 -20.69 -28.27
C GLU A 29 25.29 -20.56 -28.75
N GLU A 30 24.82 -21.56 -29.51
CA GLU A 30 23.40 -21.85 -29.67
C GLU A 30 22.85 -22.02 -28.27
N ILE A 31 22.25 -20.93 -27.77
CA ILE A 31 21.30 -21.05 -26.66
C ILE A 31 20.20 -21.94 -27.19
N GLU A 32 20.26 -23.23 -26.87
CA GLU A 32 19.11 -24.10 -26.96
C GLU A 32 17.99 -23.41 -26.17
N GLU A 33 17.08 -22.73 -26.87
CA GLU A 33 15.74 -22.50 -26.38
C GLU A 33 15.16 -23.87 -26.09
N THR A 34 15.35 -24.34 -24.87
CA THR A 34 14.56 -25.46 -24.38
C THR A 34 13.11 -25.03 -24.52
N GLU A 35 12.45 -25.51 -25.55
CA GLU A 35 10.99 -25.58 -25.63
C GLU A 35 10.54 -26.32 -24.36
N TYR A 36 10.25 -25.54 -23.31
CA TYR A 36 9.47 -26.07 -22.21
C TYR A 36 8.12 -26.44 -22.82
N ALA A 37 7.87 -27.73 -22.93
CA ALA A 37 6.57 -28.23 -23.31
C ALA A 37 5.52 -27.50 -22.46
N GLN A 38 4.77 -26.59 -23.08
CA GLN A 38 3.63 -25.96 -22.43
C GLN A 38 2.68 -27.12 -22.14
N GLU A 39 2.45 -27.38 -20.86
CA GLU A 39 1.43 -28.34 -20.47
C GLU A 39 0.12 -27.86 -21.11
N LEU A 40 -0.49 -28.75 -21.89
CA LEU A 40 -1.76 -28.46 -22.54
C LEU A 40 -2.83 -28.36 -21.42
N ILE A 41 -3.19 -27.14 -21.06
CA ILE A 41 -4.24 -26.90 -20.09
C ILE A 41 -5.58 -27.11 -20.82
N ILE A 42 -6.24 -28.21 -20.51
CA ILE A 42 -7.58 -28.49 -21.03
C ILE A 42 -8.59 -27.87 -20.10
N VAL A 43 -9.34 -26.88 -20.59
CA VAL A 43 -10.40 -26.21 -19.84
C VAL A 43 -11.76 -26.67 -20.35
N ASP A 44 -12.70 -26.96 -19.44
CA ASP A 44 -14.09 -27.21 -19.80
C ASP A 44 -14.68 -25.93 -20.45
N PRO A 45 -15.18 -26.00 -21.71
CA PRO A 45 -15.79 -24.81 -22.35
C PRO A 45 -17.00 -24.23 -21.60
N HIS A 46 -17.59 -25.00 -20.68
CA HIS A 46 -18.71 -24.57 -19.84
C HIS A 46 -18.30 -24.11 -18.44
N ALA A 47 -16.99 -24.04 -18.15
CA ALA A 47 -16.50 -23.57 -16.86
C ALA A 47 -16.98 -22.13 -16.58
N VAL A 48 -17.43 -21.91 -15.35
CA VAL A 48 -17.84 -20.60 -14.83
C VAL A 48 -16.67 -19.94 -14.13
N ASP A 49 -15.87 -20.73 -13.43
CA ASP A 49 -14.67 -20.30 -12.72
C ASP A 49 -13.44 -20.98 -13.34
N VAL A 50 -12.47 -20.17 -13.74
CA VAL A 50 -11.22 -20.65 -14.36
C VAL A 50 -10.04 -20.07 -13.62
N ASP A 51 -9.22 -20.95 -13.07
CA ASP A 51 -8.01 -20.58 -12.33
C ASP A 51 -6.75 -21.05 -13.05
N PHE A 52 -5.98 -20.09 -13.56
CA PHE A 52 -4.66 -20.29 -14.16
C PHE A 52 -3.56 -19.70 -13.29
N ASN A 53 -3.74 -19.65 -11.97
CA ASN A 53 -2.71 -19.13 -11.07
C ASN A 53 -1.39 -19.92 -11.24
N HIS A 54 -0.30 -19.19 -11.40
CA HIS A 54 1.06 -19.75 -11.45
C HIS A 54 1.31 -20.77 -12.59
N CYS A 55 0.65 -20.60 -13.75
CA CYS A 55 0.76 -21.49 -14.90
C CYS A 55 1.82 -21.07 -15.94
N ARG A 56 2.67 -20.07 -15.64
CA ARG A 56 3.70 -19.53 -16.55
C ARG A 56 3.14 -19.04 -17.91
N ILE A 57 1.89 -18.62 -17.94
CA ILE A 57 1.25 -18.12 -19.16
C ILE A 57 1.92 -16.79 -19.57
N ALA A 58 2.46 -16.75 -20.79
CA ALA A 58 3.05 -15.54 -21.35
C ALA A 58 2.09 -14.83 -22.33
N LYS A 59 1.18 -15.57 -22.95
CA LYS A 59 0.19 -15.10 -23.91
C LYS A 59 -1.17 -15.69 -23.62
N ILE A 60 -2.20 -14.87 -23.66
CA ILE A 60 -3.59 -15.29 -23.48
C ILE A 60 -4.11 -15.72 -24.84
N GLU A 61 -4.49 -16.98 -24.99
CA GLU A 61 -5.03 -17.54 -26.22
C GLU A 61 -5.92 -18.77 -25.94
N ASN A 62 -6.75 -19.12 -26.91
CA ASN A 62 -7.65 -20.29 -26.86
C ASN A 62 -8.71 -20.24 -25.74
N LEU A 63 -9.13 -19.03 -25.33
CA LEU A 63 -10.17 -18.83 -24.32
C LEU A 63 -11.54 -18.49 -24.92
N GLU A 64 -11.66 -18.40 -26.25
CA GLU A 64 -12.83 -17.88 -26.96
C GLU A 64 -14.10 -18.68 -26.71
N GLN A 65 -13.95 -19.95 -26.29
CA GLN A 65 -15.09 -20.85 -25.98
C GLN A 65 -15.65 -20.65 -24.57
N LEU A 66 -14.93 -19.93 -23.68
CA LEU A 66 -15.31 -19.75 -22.28
C LEU A 66 -16.39 -18.66 -22.10
N THR A 67 -17.42 -18.67 -22.94
CA THR A 67 -18.46 -17.62 -22.99
C THR A 67 -19.32 -17.53 -21.74
N ARG A 68 -19.26 -18.54 -20.86
CA ARG A 68 -19.97 -18.59 -19.58
C ARG A 68 -19.09 -18.28 -18.38
N CYS A 69 -17.79 -18.03 -18.60
CA CYS A 69 -16.84 -17.76 -17.54
C CYS A 69 -17.20 -16.44 -16.83
N GLU A 70 -17.41 -16.50 -15.52
CA GLU A 70 -17.67 -15.34 -14.66
C GLU A 70 -16.42 -14.91 -13.88
N THR A 71 -15.53 -15.86 -13.58
CA THR A 71 -14.27 -15.59 -12.86
C THR A 71 -13.09 -16.15 -13.65
N LEU A 72 -12.12 -15.28 -13.95
CA LEU A 72 -10.86 -15.67 -14.60
C LEU A 72 -9.67 -15.18 -13.76
N CYS A 73 -8.93 -16.13 -13.21
CA CYS A 73 -7.71 -15.87 -12.46
C CYS A 73 -6.48 -16.16 -13.32
N LEU A 74 -5.69 -15.12 -13.59
CA LEU A 74 -4.40 -15.18 -14.31
C LEU A 74 -3.24 -14.68 -13.43
N ARG A 75 -3.34 -14.85 -12.11
CA ARG A 75 -2.36 -14.38 -11.14
C ARG A 75 -1.03 -15.11 -11.30
N GLN A 76 0.08 -14.42 -10.99
CA GLN A 76 1.44 -14.96 -10.96
C GLN A 76 1.84 -15.65 -12.28
N ASN A 77 1.66 -14.92 -13.39
CA ASN A 77 2.02 -15.38 -14.73
C ASN A 77 3.03 -14.42 -15.39
N LEU A 78 3.26 -14.59 -16.68
CA LEU A 78 4.22 -13.82 -17.45
C LEU A 78 3.53 -12.94 -18.51
N VAL A 79 2.24 -12.66 -18.33
CA VAL A 79 1.39 -11.94 -19.28
C VAL A 79 1.89 -10.50 -19.45
N LYS A 80 2.16 -10.11 -20.68
CA LYS A 80 2.63 -8.76 -21.06
C LYS A 80 1.54 -7.90 -21.69
N LYS A 81 0.49 -8.54 -22.22
CA LYS A 81 -0.58 -7.90 -22.96
C LYS A 81 -1.91 -8.55 -22.62
N ILE A 82 -2.93 -7.73 -22.40
CA ILE A 82 -4.32 -8.19 -22.26
C ILE A 82 -4.85 -8.39 -23.67
N GLU A 83 -5.20 -9.63 -24.02
CA GLU A 83 -5.75 -9.99 -25.34
C GLU A 83 -6.59 -11.28 -25.24
N GLY A 84 -7.40 -11.59 -26.27
CA GLY A 84 -8.14 -12.84 -26.35
C GLY A 84 -9.29 -12.98 -25.35
N LEU A 85 -9.81 -11.87 -24.80
CA LEU A 85 -10.88 -11.86 -23.82
C LEU A 85 -12.21 -11.33 -24.37
N ASP A 86 -12.28 -10.95 -25.64
CA ASP A 86 -13.42 -10.23 -26.23
C ASP A 86 -14.74 -11.04 -26.20
N THR A 87 -14.65 -12.36 -26.15
CA THR A 87 -15.81 -13.25 -26.10
C THR A 87 -16.29 -13.54 -24.68
N LEU A 88 -15.50 -13.23 -23.67
CA LEU A 88 -15.76 -13.53 -22.27
C LEU A 88 -16.69 -12.49 -21.62
N THR A 89 -17.79 -12.17 -22.27
CA THR A 89 -18.71 -11.09 -21.87
C THR A 89 -19.47 -11.34 -20.57
N ALA A 90 -19.45 -12.59 -20.07
CA ALA A 90 -20.04 -12.97 -18.79
C ALA A 90 -19.12 -12.65 -17.59
N LEU A 91 -17.84 -12.28 -17.84
CA LEU A 91 -16.87 -12.04 -16.76
C LEU A 91 -17.35 -10.96 -15.80
N ARG A 92 -17.25 -11.29 -14.51
CA ARG A 92 -17.47 -10.43 -13.35
C ARG A 92 -16.21 -10.18 -12.56
N GLU A 93 -15.28 -11.14 -12.54
CA GLU A 93 -14.01 -11.03 -11.84
C GLU A 93 -12.85 -11.41 -12.78
N LEU A 94 -11.85 -10.53 -12.85
CA LEU A 94 -10.65 -10.71 -13.68
C LEU A 94 -9.43 -10.32 -12.88
N GLU A 95 -8.48 -11.25 -12.72
CA GLU A 95 -7.31 -11.08 -11.91
C GLU A 95 -6.02 -11.28 -12.70
N PHE A 96 -5.20 -10.23 -12.77
CA PHE A 96 -3.85 -10.20 -13.35
C PHE A 96 -2.76 -9.88 -12.31
N TYR A 97 -3.02 -10.17 -11.04
CA TYR A 97 -2.04 -9.92 -9.98
C TYR A 97 -0.70 -10.58 -10.31
N ASP A 98 0.41 -9.84 -10.15
CA ASP A 98 1.78 -10.30 -10.38
C ASP A 98 2.00 -10.86 -11.80
N ASN A 99 1.98 -9.92 -12.76
CA ASN A 99 2.26 -10.15 -14.16
C ASN A 99 3.23 -9.06 -14.71
N GLN A 100 3.29 -8.91 -16.02
CA GLN A 100 4.23 -7.97 -16.68
C GLN A 100 3.50 -6.92 -17.53
N LEU A 101 2.22 -6.65 -17.23
CA LEU A 101 1.40 -5.69 -17.97
C LEU A 101 1.98 -4.28 -17.86
N THR A 102 2.00 -3.56 -18.97
CA THR A 102 2.43 -2.15 -19.04
C THR A 102 1.30 -1.20 -19.43
N ILE A 103 0.27 -1.71 -20.08
CA ILE A 103 -0.89 -0.97 -20.60
C ILE A 103 -2.16 -1.69 -20.16
N ILE A 104 -3.19 -0.93 -19.82
CA ILE A 104 -4.57 -1.43 -19.66
C ILE A 104 -5.23 -1.33 -21.03
N GLU A 105 -5.62 -2.44 -21.61
CA GLU A 105 -6.18 -2.49 -22.96
C GLU A 105 -7.15 -3.66 -23.14
N ASN A 106 -7.97 -3.61 -24.20
CA ASN A 106 -8.83 -4.72 -24.63
C ASN A 106 -9.82 -5.22 -23.57
N LEU A 107 -10.35 -4.33 -22.75
CA LEU A 107 -11.34 -4.65 -21.71
C LEU A 107 -12.76 -4.18 -22.08
N ASP A 108 -12.96 -3.53 -23.23
CA ASP A 108 -14.21 -2.87 -23.59
C ASP A 108 -15.41 -3.83 -23.71
N ALA A 109 -15.17 -5.09 -24.05
CA ALA A 109 -16.21 -6.12 -24.13
C ALA A 109 -16.68 -6.62 -22.75
N LEU A 110 -15.90 -6.38 -21.69
CA LEU A 110 -16.13 -6.95 -20.35
C LEU A 110 -17.06 -6.06 -19.51
N VAL A 111 -18.20 -5.67 -20.08
CA VAL A 111 -19.14 -4.70 -19.48
C VAL A 111 -19.81 -5.16 -18.19
N ASN A 112 -19.68 -6.44 -17.83
CA ASN A 112 -20.24 -7.01 -16.62
C ASN A 112 -19.21 -7.10 -15.47
N LEU A 113 -17.97 -6.63 -15.69
CA LEU A 113 -16.90 -6.77 -14.72
C LEU A 113 -17.21 -5.95 -13.45
N GLU A 114 -17.10 -6.63 -12.30
CA GLU A 114 -17.30 -6.07 -10.96
C GLU A 114 -15.98 -5.97 -10.17
N LEU A 115 -15.02 -6.85 -10.47
CA LEU A 115 -13.68 -6.82 -9.88
C LEU A 115 -12.62 -6.88 -10.97
N LEU A 116 -11.64 -5.98 -10.88
CA LEU A 116 -10.43 -6.00 -11.71
C LEU A 116 -9.19 -5.85 -10.82
N ASP A 117 -8.34 -6.88 -10.80
CA ASP A 117 -7.04 -6.83 -10.12
C ASP A 117 -5.89 -6.78 -11.13
N LEU A 118 -5.22 -5.64 -11.18
CA LEU A 118 -4.04 -5.36 -11.99
C LEU A 118 -2.81 -5.10 -11.10
N SER A 119 -2.84 -5.52 -9.86
CA SER A 119 -1.76 -5.27 -8.89
C SER A 119 -0.47 -5.98 -9.28
N PHE A 120 0.67 -5.46 -8.82
CA PHE A 120 2.00 -6.01 -9.07
C PHE A 120 2.31 -6.19 -10.57
N ASN A 121 2.14 -5.08 -11.31
CA ASN A 121 2.44 -4.98 -12.73
C ASN A 121 3.39 -3.80 -13.02
N ARG A 122 3.46 -3.35 -14.25
CA ARG A 122 4.32 -2.24 -14.68
C ARG A 122 3.53 -1.09 -15.30
N ILE A 123 2.24 -1.01 -14.99
CA ILE A 123 1.28 -0.04 -15.54
C ILE A 123 1.66 1.37 -15.09
N SER A 124 1.73 2.31 -16.03
CA SER A 124 2.10 3.70 -15.73
C SER A 124 0.94 4.68 -15.85
N LYS A 125 -0.16 4.28 -16.47
CA LYS A 125 -1.33 5.13 -16.74
C LYS A 125 -2.61 4.34 -16.51
N ILE A 126 -3.60 4.99 -15.90
CA ILE A 126 -4.98 4.46 -15.81
C ILE A 126 -5.69 4.88 -17.09
N GLU A 127 -6.10 3.92 -17.90
CA GLU A 127 -6.76 4.16 -19.17
C GLU A 127 -7.64 2.98 -19.60
N ASN A 128 -8.51 3.20 -20.58
CA ASN A 128 -9.34 2.16 -21.21
C ASN A 128 -10.27 1.40 -20.24
N LEU A 129 -10.74 2.07 -19.19
CA LEU A 129 -11.68 1.50 -18.22
C LEU A 129 -13.13 2.00 -18.42
N GLY A 130 -13.36 2.85 -19.42
CA GLY A 130 -14.64 3.56 -19.61
C GLY A 130 -15.87 2.66 -19.81
N ALA A 131 -15.69 1.45 -20.36
CA ALA A 131 -16.77 0.49 -20.55
C ALA A 131 -17.16 -0.26 -19.27
N LEU A 132 -16.30 -0.26 -18.23
CA LEU A 132 -16.46 -1.09 -17.02
C LEU A 132 -17.36 -0.41 -15.97
N THR A 133 -18.52 0.07 -16.38
CA THR A 133 -19.44 0.90 -15.53
C THR A 133 -20.02 0.17 -14.33
N LYS A 134 -19.91 -1.17 -14.28
CA LYS A 134 -20.36 -2.00 -13.14
C LYS A 134 -19.25 -2.30 -12.15
N LEU A 135 -18.03 -1.79 -12.40
CA LEU A 135 -16.87 -2.10 -11.56
C LEU A 135 -17.08 -1.56 -10.14
N LYS A 136 -16.93 -2.44 -9.16
CA LYS A 136 -17.05 -2.17 -7.72
C LYS A 136 -15.70 -2.16 -7.02
N ARG A 137 -14.76 -2.97 -7.49
CA ARG A 137 -13.43 -3.13 -6.87
C ARG A 137 -12.33 -3.04 -7.93
N LEU A 138 -11.42 -2.10 -7.75
CA LEU A 138 -10.27 -1.90 -8.64
C LEU A 138 -8.98 -1.90 -7.83
N PHE A 139 -8.09 -2.84 -8.16
CA PHE A 139 -6.80 -3.00 -7.50
C PHE A 139 -5.67 -2.69 -8.50
N LEU A 140 -4.82 -1.73 -8.15
CA LEU A 140 -3.69 -1.25 -8.94
C LEU A 140 -2.41 -1.10 -8.09
N VAL A 141 -2.30 -1.90 -7.01
CA VAL A 141 -1.17 -1.86 -6.07
C VAL A 141 0.14 -2.20 -6.78
N ASN A 142 1.22 -1.57 -6.35
CA ASN A 142 2.58 -1.87 -6.82
C ASN A 142 2.70 -1.80 -8.36
N ASN A 143 2.39 -0.63 -8.89
CA ASN A 143 2.53 -0.27 -10.28
C ASN A 143 3.43 0.99 -10.43
N ARG A 144 3.36 1.69 -11.56
CA ARG A 144 4.16 2.89 -11.85
C ARG A 144 3.29 4.12 -12.09
N ILE A 145 2.04 4.10 -11.62
CA ILE A 145 1.02 5.13 -11.85
C ILE A 145 1.47 6.44 -11.21
N THR A 146 1.36 7.53 -11.95
CA THR A 146 1.76 8.87 -11.50
C THR A 146 0.60 9.81 -11.29
N LYS A 147 -0.57 9.50 -11.88
CA LYS A 147 -1.77 10.34 -11.88
C LYS A 147 -3.02 9.48 -11.72
N ILE A 148 -3.97 9.96 -10.93
CA ILE A 148 -5.34 9.41 -10.88
C ILE A 148 -6.12 10.07 -12.00
N GLU A 149 -6.55 9.29 -12.97
CA GLU A 149 -7.28 9.78 -14.15
C GLU A 149 -8.17 8.70 -14.76
N ASN A 150 -9.14 9.10 -15.60
CA ASN A 150 -10.01 8.20 -16.36
C ASN A 150 -10.83 7.22 -15.49
N LEU A 151 -11.20 7.63 -14.28
CA LEU A 151 -12.06 6.87 -13.36
C LEU A 151 -13.49 7.43 -13.29
N GLU A 152 -13.78 8.54 -13.95
CA GLU A 152 -15.03 9.30 -13.82
C GLU A 152 -16.29 8.49 -14.18
N HIS A 153 -16.15 7.45 -14.98
CA HIS A 153 -17.25 6.57 -15.40
C HIS A 153 -17.54 5.43 -14.41
N LEU A 154 -16.61 5.17 -13.48
CA LEU A 154 -16.70 4.07 -12.52
C LEU A 154 -17.54 4.45 -11.30
N THR A 155 -18.75 4.95 -11.52
CA THR A 155 -19.61 5.51 -10.45
C THR A 155 -20.12 4.48 -9.45
N GLN A 156 -20.02 3.19 -9.74
CA GLN A 156 -20.35 2.10 -8.82
C GLN A 156 -19.17 1.63 -7.96
N LEU A 157 -18.00 2.26 -8.12
CA LEU A 157 -16.80 1.83 -7.41
C LEU A 157 -16.96 2.01 -5.89
N GLU A 158 -16.75 0.95 -5.16
CA GLU A 158 -16.81 0.88 -3.69
C GLU A 158 -15.41 0.80 -3.06
N MET A 159 -14.45 0.21 -3.78
CA MET A 159 -13.07 0.09 -3.33
C MET A 159 -12.09 0.45 -4.44
N LEU A 160 -11.13 1.31 -4.11
CA LEU A 160 -10.02 1.69 -4.98
C LEU A 160 -8.70 1.53 -4.24
N GLU A 161 -7.82 0.69 -4.77
CA GLU A 161 -6.51 0.47 -4.18
C GLU A 161 -5.38 0.86 -5.15
N LEU A 162 -4.64 1.89 -4.78
CA LEU A 162 -3.56 2.51 -5.55
C LEU A 162 -2.23 2.53 -4.76
N GLY A 163 -2.10 1.69 -3.75
CA GLY A 163 -0.90 1.64 -2.91
C GLY A 163 0.37 1.32 -3.69
N SER A 164 1.52 1.76 -3.18
CA SER A 164 2.84 1.50 -3.79
C SER A 164 2.95 1.93 -5.25
N ASN A 165 2.54 3.17 -5.54
CA ASN A 165 2.65 3.83 -6.84
C ASN A 165 3.52 5.10 -6.75
N ARG A 166 3.35 6.03 -7.70
CA ARG A 166 4.13 7.28 -7.78
C ARG A 166 3.24 8.52 -7.78
N ILE A 167 2.01 8.39 -7.28
CA ILE A 167 0.97 9.43 -7.26
C ILE A 167 1.42 10.59 -6.38
N ARG A 168 1.18 11.82 -6.83
CA ARG A 168 1.55 13.06 -6.11
C ARG A 168 0.36 13.86 -5.62
N VAL A 169 -0.79 13.71 -6.29
CA VAL A 169 -1.99 14.50 -6.03
C VAL A 169 -3.20 13.58 -5.95
N LEU A 170 -4.05 13.81 -4.95
CA LEU A 170 -5.41 13.24 -4.92
C LEU A 170 -6.30 14.13 -5.80
N GLU A 171 -6.71 13.59 -6.94
CA GLU A 171 -7.51 14.31 -7.93
C GLU A 171 -8.44 13.35 -8.68
N ASN A 172 -9.45 13.89 -9.38
CA ASN A 172 -10.36 13.14 -10.25
C ASN A 172 -11.15 12.02 -9.54
N LEU A 173 -11.43 12.17 -8.24
CA LEU A 173 -12.19 11.22 -7.43
C LEU A 173 -13.65 11.66 -7.22
N SER A 174 -14.03 12.87 -7.66
CA SER A 174 -15.30 13.52 -7.29
C SER A 174 -16.57 12.78 -7.73
N THR A 175 -16.49 11.94 -8.76
CA THR A 175 -17.62 11.15 -9.26
C THR A 175 -17.79 9.80 -8.55
N LEU A 176 -16.78 9.37 -7.76
CA LEU A 176 -16.76 8.08 -7.08
C LEU A 176 -17.53 8.13 -5.76
N THR A 177 -18.75 8.63 -5.79
CA THR A 177 -19.56 8.91 -4.57
C THR A 177 -19.97 7.67 -3.79
N ASN A 178 -19.89 6.48 -4.39
CA ASN A 178 -20.16 5.20 -3.72
C ASN A 178 -18.92 4.61 -3.03
N LEU A 179 -17.75 5.26 -3.14
CA LEU A 179 -16.52 4.74 -2.60
C LEU A 179 -16.59 4.63 -1.06
N ARG A 180 -16.28 3.44 -0.56
CA ARG A 180 -16.23 3.10 0.87
C ARG A 180 -14.80 2.94 1.37
N SER A 181 -13.90 2.47 0.50
CA SER A 181 -12.49 2.23 0.85
C SER A 181 -11.57 2.82 -0.19
N LEU A 182 -10.65 3.67 0.26
CA LEU A 182 -9.60 4.27 -0.56
C LEU A 182 -8.23 4.00 0.06
N PHE A 183 -7.40 3.23 -0.65
CA PHE A 183 -6.06 2.88 -0.22
C PHE A 183 -5.02 3.46 -1.19
N VAL A 184 -4.27 4.45 -0.72
CA VAL A 184 -3.26 5.19 -1.50
C VAL A 184 -1.91 5.28 -0.75
N GLY A 185 -1.65 4.31 0.12
CA GLY A 185 -0.40 4.22 0.88
C GLY A 185 0.84 4.05 0.01
N LYS A 186 2.02 4.40 0.53
CA LYS A 186 3.31 4.29 -0.19
C LYS A 186 3.31 5.00 -1.55
N ASN A 187 2.92 6.26 -1.55
CA ASN A 187 2.93 7.16 -2.71
C ASN A 187 3.78 8.42 -2.42
N LYS A 188 3.55 9.51 -3.13
CA LYS A 188 4.27 10.79 -2.98
C LYS A 188 3.30 11.94 -2.74
N ILE A 189 2.14 11.66 -2.16
CA ILE A 189 1.06 12.62 -1.93
C ILE A 189 1.49 13.59 -0.83
N THR A 190 1.27 14.89 -1.06
CA THR A 190 1.69 15.95 -0.14
C THR A 190 0.54 16.63 0.58
N LYS A 191 -0.70 16.46 0.08
CA LYS A 191 -1.88 17.14 0.60
C LYS A 191 -3.11 16.24 0.54
N LEU A 192 -3.93 16.28 1.59
CA LEU A 192 -5.29 15.73 1.60
C LEU A 192 -6.22 16.73 0.91
N GLN A 193 -6.72 16.36 -0.27
CA GLN A 193 -7.61 17.19 -1.07
C GLN A 193 -8.47 16.34 -2.00
N GLY A 194 -9.54 16.92 -2.58
CA GLY A 194 -10.38 16.25 -3.58
C GLY A 194 -11.19 15.08 -3.04
N LEU A 195 -11.43 15.04 -1.72
CA LEU A 195 -12.18 13.99 -1.03
C LEU A 195 -13.61 14.43 -0.65
N ASP A 196 -13.99 15.69 -0.88
CA ASP A 196 -15.22 16.31 -0.35
C ASP A 196 -16.50 15.60 -0.77
N THR A 197 -16.53 14.92 -1.90
CA THR A 197 -17.70 14.20 -2.42
C THR A 197 -17.79 12.76 -1.95
N LEU A 198 -16.72 12.23 -1.34
CA LEU A 198 -16.63 10.83 -0.91
C LEU A 198 -17.31 10.62 0.45
N VAL A 199 -18.53 11.10 0.58
CA VAL A 199 -19.28 11.11 1.86
C VAL A 199 -19.59 9.72 2.42
N ASN A 200 -19.50 8.68 1.60
CA ASN A 200 -19.70 7.28 1.98
C ASN A 200 -18.41 6.57 2.38
N LEU A 201 -17.27 7.29 2.36
CA LEU A 201 -15.98 6.69 2.71
C LEU A 201 -15.95 6.30 4.19
N THR A 202 -15.66 5.03 4.45
CA THR A 202 -15.52 4.46 5.81
C THR A 202 -14.07 4.15 6.15
N SER A 203 -13.23 3.84 5.16
CA SER A 203 -11.81 3.52 5.39
C SER A 203 -10.91 4.32 4.44
N LEU A 204 -9.97 5.07 5.00
CA LEU A 204 -8.95 5.82 4.27
C LEU A 204 -7.55 5.42 4.74
N SER A 205 -6.76 4.86 3.83
CA SER A 205 -5.37 4.49 4.09
C SER A 205 -4.44 5.30 3.17
N ILE A 206 -3.64 6.18 3.79
CA ILE A 206 -2.73 7.10 3.11
C ILE A 206 -1.35 7.13 3.78
N GLN A 207 -0.99 6.05 4.47
CA GLN A 207 0.29 5.89 5.14
C GLN A 207 1.48 5.94 4.16
N SER A 208 2.66 6.28 4.68
CA SER A 208 3.90 6.33 3.91
C SER A 208 3.80 7.27 2.69
N ASN A 209 3.35 8.49 2.93
CA ASN A 209 3.28 9.57 1.98
C ASN A 209 4.13 10.79 2.45
N ARG A 210 3.80 11.99 2.03
CA ARG A 210 4.53 13.23 2.35
C ARG A 210 3.61 14.31 2.92
N ILE A 211 2.55 13.89 3.61
CA ILE A 211 1.53 14.78 4.16
C ILE A 211 2.10 15.49 5.39
N LEU A 212 1.90 16.78 5.47
CA LEU A 212 2.37 17.62 6.58
C LEU A 212 1.24 18.07 7.50
N LYS A 213 0.00 18.04 7.01
CA LYS A 213 -1.17 18.54 7.72
C LYS A 213 -2.38 17.64 7.47
N VAL A 214 -3.18 17.42 8.51
CA VAL A 214 -4.50 16.79 8.39
C VAL A 214 -5.52 17.88 8.07
N GLU A 215 -6.09 17.80 6.87
CA GLU A 215 -7.11 18.73 6.34
C GLU A 215 -7.96 18.03 5.29
N GLY A 216 -9.08 18.61 4.85
CA GLY A 216 -9.90 18.08 3.75
C GLY A 216 -10.65 16.79 4.09
N LEU A 217 -10.84 16.48 5.38
CA LEU A 217 -11.61 15.35 5.88
C LEU A 217 -12.97 15.75 6.44
N GLU A 218 -13.31 17.03 6.38
CA GLU A 218 -14.47 17.63 7.07
C GLU A 218 -15.81 17.06 6.56
N LYS A 219 -15.85 16.58 5.31
CA LYS A 219 -17.04 15.97 4.69
C LYS A 219 -17.13 14.46 4.86
N LEU A 220 -16.06 13.82 5.33
CA LEU A 220 -16.00 12.37 5.52
C LEU A 220 -16.62 11.96 6.86
N ILE A 221 -17.88 12.30 7.06
CA ILE A 221 -18.60 12.10 8.34
C ILE A 221 -18.88 10.62 8.68
N ASN A 222 -18.67 9.73 7.71
CA ASN A 222 -18.81 8.29 7.88
C ASN A 222 -17.48 7.56 8.04
N LEU A 223 -16.36 8.30 8.14
CA LEU A 223 -15.04 7.69 8.29
C LEU A 223 -14.93 6.97 9.63
N GLU A 224 -14.63 5.67 9.57
CA GLU A 224 -14.46 4.76 10.71
C GLU A 224 -12.99 4.41 10.93
N GLU A 225 -12.20 4.38 9.85
CA GLU A 225 -10.78 4.01 9.90
C GLU A 225 -9.93 5.03 9.14
N LEU A 226 -8.94 5.59 9.82
CA LEU A 226 -7.95 6.49 9.21
C LEU A 226 -6.53 5.99 9.50
N TYR A 227 -5.82 5.59 8.44
CA TYR A 227 -4.42 5.19 8.49
C TYR A 227 -3.57 6.24 7.77
N ILE A 228 -2.87 7.08 8.54
CA ILE A 228 -2.04 8.19 8.05
C ILE A 228 -0.62 8.16 8.64
N SER A 229 -0.18 6.97 9.06
CA SER A 229 1.16 6.75 9.61
C SER A 229 2.29 7.02 8.59
N ASN A 230 3.49 7.20 9.09
CA ASN A 230 4.70 7.42 8.29
C ASN A 230 4.56 8.58 7.29
N ASN A 231 4.13 9.73 7.80
CA ASN A 231 4.04 11.01 7.11
C ASN A 231 4.90 12.07 7.85
N GLY A 232 4.71 13.34 7.56
CA GLY A 232 5.43 14.43 8.19
C GLY A 232 4.56 15.33 9.08
N ILE A 233 3.46 14.79 9.62
CA ILE A 233 2.45 15.54 10.39
C ILE A 233 3.04 15.96 11.74
N GLU A 234 2.86 17.25 12.10
CA GLU A 234 3.38 17.81 13.33
C GLU A 234 2.29 18.10 14.38
N LYS A 235 1.03 18.15 13.95
CA LYS A 235 -0.11 18.48 14.81
C LYS A 235 -1.33 17.62 14.52
N VAL A 236 -2.07 17.29 15.58
CA VAL A 236 -3.40 16.64 15.45
C VAL A 236 -4.46 17.72 15.27
N GLU A 237 -5.04 17.78 14.07
CA GLU A 237 -6.08 18.74 13.69
C GLU A 237 -6.94 18.18 12.55
N GLY A 238 -8.05 18.84 12.18
CA GLY A 238 -8.84 18.50 11.00
C GLY A 238 -9.68 17.23 11.13
N LEU A 239 -9.95 16.77 12.36
CA LEU A 239 -10.76 15.58 12.66
C LEU A 239 -12.08 15.92 13.37
N GLU A 240 -12.46 17.19 13.40
CA GLU A 240 -13.59 17.70 14.20
C GLU A 240 -14.92 17.02 13.85
N ASN A 241 -15.10 16.61 12.59
CA ASN A 241 -16.33 16.01 12.09
C ASN A 241 -16.28 14.47 11.99
N ASN A 242 -15.12 13.85 12.22
CA ASN A 242 -14.92 12.42 12.01
C ASN A 242 -15.25 11.60 13.27
N VAL A 243 -16.39 11.88 13.89
CA VAL A 243 -16.82 11.33 15.20
C VAL A 243 -17.10 9.82 15.20
N LYS A 244 -17.13 9.19 14.03
CA LYS A 244 -17.31 7.73 13.89
C LYS A 244 -15.99 6.96 13.87
N LEU A 245 -14.86 7.64 13.95
CA LEU A 245 -13.56 6.96 13.95
C LEU A 245 -13.47 5.95 15.10
N THR A 246 -13.23 4.72 14.72
CA THR A 246 -12.93 3.59 15.61
C THR A 246 -11.43 3.27 15.62
N THR A 247 -10.75 3.52 14.50
CA THR A 247 -9.30 3.32 14.36
C THR A 247 -8.63 4.59 13.84
N LEU A 248 -7.62 5.06 14.56
CA LEU A 248 -6.78 6.19 14.16
C LEU A 248 -5.31 5.80 14.25
N ASP A 249 -4.65 5.61 13.10
CA ASP A 249 -3.22 5.36 12.98
C ASP A 249 -2.49 6.62 12.52
N MET A 250 -1.77 7.25 13.42
CA MET A 250 -0.88 8.39 13.19
C MET A 250 0.58 8.08 13.56
N ALA A 251 0.93 6.80 13.64
CA ALA A 251 2.29 6.39 14.00
C ALA A 251 3.35 6.91 13.02
N GLY A 252 4.59 7.06 13.48
CA GLY A 252 5.70 7.45 12.61
C GLY A 252 5.58 8.85 12.00
N ASN A 253 4.99 9.79 12.74
CA ASN A 253 4.90 11.19 12.37
C ASN A 253 5.86 12.08 13.24
N ARG A 254 5.63 13.37 13.30
CA ARG A 254 6.44 14.33 14.08
C ARG A 254 5.61 15.06 15.13
N ILE A 255 4.53 14.42 15.59
CA ILE A 255 3.55 15.03 16.48
C ILE A 255 4.15 15.14 17.88
N ARG A 256 4.00 16.31 18.50
CA ARG A 256 4.57 16.63 19.81
C ARG A 256 3.56 16.66 20.93
N LYS A 257 2.26 16.63 20.58
CA LYS A 257 1.19 16.72 21.57
C LYS A 257 -0.02 15.90 21.15
N ILE A 258 -0.61 15.17 22.08
CA ILE A 258 -1.93 14.55 21.89
C ILE A 258 -2.97 15.61 22.21
N GLU A 259 -3.68 16.07 21.20
CA GLU A 259 -4.69 17.12 21.34
C GLU A 259 -5.81 16.94 20.31
N ASN A 260 -6.96 17.59 20.53
CA ASN A 260 -8.07 17.67 19.57
C ASN A 260 -8.70 16.32 19.20
N ILE A 261 -8.64 15.30 20.06
CA ILE A 261 -9.25 13.97 19.80
C ILE A 261 -10.23 13.54 20.91
N GLY A 262 -10.34 14.28 22.00
CA GLY A 262 -11.21 13.93 23.13
C GLY A 262 -12.70 13.77 22.77
N HIS A 263 -13.13 14.27 21.62
CA HIS A 263 -14.48 14.13 21.07
C HIS A 263 -14.70 12.84 20.24
N LEU A 264 -13.65 12.10 19.90
CA LEU A 264 -13.70 10.87 19.10
C LEU A 264 -14.12 9.66 19.96
N VAL A 265 -15.29 9.75 20.58
CA VAL A 265 -15.74 8.81 21.61
C VAL A 265 -15.98 7.38 21.13
N ALA A 266 -16.04 7.17 19.81
CA ALA A 266 -16.13 5.85 19.20
C ALA A 266 -14.78 5.15 19.08
N LEU A 267 -13.66 5.84 19.34
CA LEU A 267 -12.31 5.34 19.11
C LEU A 267 -12.03 4.11 19.98
N GLU A 268 -11.62 3.02 19.36
CA GLU A 268 -11.23 1.76 19.95
C GLU A 268 -9.73 1.51 19.88
N GLU A 269 -9.09 1.93 18.77
CA GLU A 269 -7.66 1.75 18.51
C GLU A 269 -6.99 3.07 18.20
N PHE A 270 -5.93 3.39 18.91
CA PHE A 270 -5.13 4.59 18.74
C PHE A 270 -3.65 4.23 18.62
N TRP A 271 -3.10 4.40 17.41
CA TRP A 271 -1.71 4.09 17.09
C TRP A 271 -0.92 5.37 16.89
N PHE A 272 -0.07 5.67 17.88
CA PHE A 272 0.64 6.94 17.98
C PHE A 272 2.13 6.77 18.30
N ASN A 273 2.62 5.54 18.18
CA ASN A 273 4.03 5.19 18.37
C ASN A 273 4.94 5.89 17.37
N ASN A 274 6.24 6.03 17.70
CA ASN A 274 7.21 6.71 16.86
C ASN A 274 6.82 8.17 16.52
N ASN A 275 6.39 8.94 17.52
CA ASN A 275 6.16 10.38 17.48
C ASN A 275 7.07 11.10 18.48
N GLN A 276 6.75 12.32 18.90
CA GLN A 276 7.60 13.17 19.75
C GLN A 276 6.89 13.63 21.02
N ILE A 277 5.97 12.80 21.56
CA ILE A 277 5.23 13.10 22.79
C ILE A 277 6.17 12.98 24.00
N ASP A 278 6.34 14.04 24.77
CA ASP A 278 7.23 14.10 25.93
C ASP A 278 6.53 14.49 27.25
N ASP A 279 5.29 14.96 27.21
CA ASP A 279 4.51 15.28 28.41
C ASP A 279 3.46 14.19 28.70
N TRP A 280 3.58 13.55 29.86
CA TRP A 280 2.59 12.58 30.36
C TRP A 280 1.17 13.16 30.52
N LYS A 281 1.04 14.49 30.65
CA LYS A 281 -0.27 15.15 30.75
C LYS A 281 -1.07 15.04 29.46
N ASP A 282 -0.42 14.81 28.34
CA ASP A 282 -1.11 14.64 27.05
C ASP A 282 -2.06 13.43 27.05
N LEU A 283 -1.78 12.41 27.89
CA LEU A 283 -2.69 11.28 28.05
C LEU A 283 -4.03 11.67 28.66
N ASN A 284 -4.17 12.86 29.25
CA ASN A 284 -5.46 13.34 29.75
C ASN A 284 -6.47 13.54 28.61
N GLU A 285 -6.01 13.84 27.39
CA GLU A 285 -6.88 13.94 26.21
C GLU A 285 -7.60 12.61 25.91
N LEU A 286 -6.96 11.49 26.22
CA LEU A 286 -7.52 10.15 26.01
C LEU A 286 -8.52 9.74 27.09
N THR A 287 -8.62 10.47 28.20
CA THR A 287 -9.44 10.04 29.35
C THR A 287 -10.94 10.06 29.09
N SER A 288 -11.41 10.84 28.10
CA SER A 288 -12.79 10.85 27.62
C SER A 288 -13.16 9.62 26.77
N LEU A 289 -12.17 8.95 26.16
CA LEU A 289 -12.33 7.89 25.17
C LEU A 289 -12.57 6.53 25.87
N LYS A 290 -13.76 6.30 26.43
CA LYS A 290 -14.04 5.11 27.23
C LYS A 290 -14.14 3.81 26.42
N ASN A 291 -14.34 3.91 25.11
CA ASN A 291 -14.33 2.78 24.20
C ASN A 291 -12.90 2.37 23.74
N LEU A 292 -11.90 3.17 24.06
CA LEU A 292 -10.52 2.91 23.68
C LEU A 292 -10.01 1.63 24.35
N LYS A 293 -9.61 0.65 23.56
CA LYS A 293 -9.15 -0.68 23.98
C LYS A 293 -7.64 -0.82 23.85
N THR A 294 -7.09 -0.25 22.75
CA THR A 294 -5.70 -0.42 22.36
C THR A 294 -5.02 0.92 22.14
N VAL A 295 -3.85 1.11 22.76
CA VAL A 295 -2.97 2.25 22.49
C VAL A 295 -1.57 1.79 22.12
N TYR A 296 -0.98 2.38 21.09
CA TYR A 296 0.43 2.25 20.75
C TYR A 296 1.10 3.60 20.98
N LEU A 297 1.95 3.70 21.99
CA LEU A 297 2.62 4.94 22.40
C LEU A 297 4.15 4.77 22.51
N GLU A 298 4.67 3.57 22.23
CA GLU A 298 6.11 3.30 22.28
C GLU A 298 6.92 4.22 21.37
N ARG A 299 8.20 4.42 21.70
CA ARG A 299 9.12 5.28 20.95
C ARG A 299 8.63 6.73 20.80
N ASN A 300 7.91 7.23 21.79
CA ASN A 300 7.72 8.67 22.06
C ASN A 300 8.67 9.12 23.17
N GLY A 301 8.82 10.41 23.44
CA GLY A 301 9.63 10.91 24.55
C GLY A 301 9.24 10.29 25.89
N ILE A 302 7.93 10.13 26.17
CA ILE A 302 7.41 9.48 27.39
C ILE A 302 7.75 7.98 27.52
N TRP A 303 8.16 7.32 26.45
CA TRP A 303 8.53 5.90 26.45
C TRP A 303 9.95 5.68 26.93
N PHE A 304 10.86 6.65 26.71
CA PHE A 304 12.26 6.52 27.07
C PHE A 304 12.48 6.76 28.56
N ASP A 305 13.49 6.09 29.10
CA ASP A 305 13.96 6.30 30.48
C ASP A 305 14.67 7.67 30.56
N PRO A 306 14.23 8.60 31.42
CA PRO A 306 14.85 9.91 31.59
C PRO A 306 16.35 9.85 31.98
N GLU A 307 16.77 8.78 32.68
CA GLU A 307 18.16 8.57 33.11
C GLU A 307 18.99 7.84 32.04
N ASN A 308 18.33 7.11 31.13
CA ASN A 308 19.00 6.36 30.07
C ASN A 308 18.14 6.36 28.78
N PRO A 309 18.29 7.38 27.92
CA PRO A 309 17.47 7.54 26.70
C PRO A 309 17.62 6.40 25.66
N ASP A 310 18.57 5.51 25.82
CA ASP A 310 18.71 4.33 24.95
C ASP A 310 17.78 3.18 25.33
N ARG A 311 17.05 3.31 26.43
CA ARG A 311 16.16 2.25 26.95
C ARG A 311 14.75 2.79 27.17
N SER A 312 13.79 1.85 27.18
CA SER A 312 12.44 2.17 27.64
C SER A 312 12.40 2.35 29.15
N ASP A 313 11.60 3.29 29.63
CA ASP A 313 11.31 3.46 31.06
C ASP A 313 10.62 2.18 31.60
N PRO A 314 11.22 1.51 32.60
CA PRO A 314 10.60 0.31 33.20
C PRO A 314 9.21 0.57 33.78
N SER A 315 8.90 1.82 34.13
CA SER A 315 7.61 2.22 34.67
C SER A 315 6.60 2.68 33.63
N TYR A 316 7.00 2.79 32.35
CA TYR A 316 6.18 3.31 31.25
C TYR A 316 4.79 2.67 31.18
N ARG A 317 4.71 1.34 31.07
CA ARG A 317 3.44 0.62 30.97
C ARG A 317 2.55 0.84 32.20
N ARG A 318 3.15 0.89 33.38
CA ARG A 318 2.42 1.19 34.62
C ARG A 318 1.87 2.62 34.59
N LYS A 319 2.64 3.60 34.12
CA LYS A 319 2.19 4.99 33.99
C LYS A 319 1.04 5.11 33.01
N VAL A 320 1.13 4.47 31.83
CA VAL A 320 0.02 4.41 30.86
C VAL A 320 -1.22 3.78 31.47
N LYS A 321 -1.07 2.65 32.18
CA LYS A 321 -2.20 1.96 32.83
C LYS A 321 -2.84 2.78 33.95
N LEU A 322 -2.06 3.59 34.66
CA LEU A 322 -2.59 4.52 35.68
C LEU A 322 -3.39 5.66 35.04
N ALA A 323 -2.93 6.20 33.93
CA ALA A 323 -3.64 7.24 33.18
C ALA A 323 -4.92 6.70 32.51
N LEU A 324 -4.87 5.49 31.98
CA LEU A 324 -5.93 4.83 31.22
C LEU A 324 -6.28 3.46 31.85
N PRO A 325 -6.97 3.42 33.01
CA PRO A 325 -7.19 2.16 33.77
C PRO A 325 -7.98 1.07 33.02
N TRP A 326 -8.82 1.46 32.06
CA TRP A 326 -9.67 0.54 31.30
C TRP A 326 -8.98 -0.05 30.06
N ILE A 327 -7.79 0.45 29.67
CA ILE A 327 -7.11 0.00 28.45
C ILE A 327 -6.78 -1.49 28.53
N GLN A 328 -6.97 -2.21 27.43
CA GLN A 328 -6.77 -3.66 27.34
C GLN A 328 -5.41 -4.02 26.76
N GLN A 329 -4.90 -3.20 25.82
CA GLN A 329 -3.62 -3.42 25.18
C GLN A 329 -2.81 -2.12 25.17
N ILE A 330 -1.53 -2.24 25.53
CA ILE A 330 -0.53 -1.17 25.42
C ILE A 330 0.59 -1.70 24.54
N ASP A 331 0.82 -1.06 23.40
CA ASP A 331 1.75 -1.50 22.37
C ASP A 331 1.44 -2.95 21.96
N ALA A 332 2.45 -3.74 21.61
CA ALA A 332 2.27 -5.12 21.16
C ALA A 332 1.84 -6.11 22.28
N THR A 333 1.57 -5.63 23.50
CA THR A 333 1.37 -6.53 24.66
C THR A 333 0.06 -6.22 25.37
N MET A 334 -0.72 -7.27 25.70
CA MET A 334 -1.91 -7.13 26.54
C MET A 334 -1.57 -6.47 27.86
N ALA A 335 -2.39 -5.51 28.27
CA ALA A 335 -2.28 -4.85 29.57
C ALA A 335 -2.80 -5.80 30.64
N GLN A 336 -1.96 -6.72 31.13
CA GLN A 336 -2.33 -7.62 32.21
C GLN A 336 -2.71 -6.81 33.45
N LEU A 337 -3.83 -7.20 34.07
CA LEU A 337 -4.14 -6.75 35.41
C LEU A 337 -2.98 -7.18 36.30
N PHE A 338 -2.22 -6.21 36.83
CA PHE A 338 -1.30 -6.52 37.91
C PHE A 338 -2.15 -7.08 39.05
N LYS A 339 -2.08 -8.38 39.26
CA LYS A 339 -2.57 -8.95 40.51
C LYS A 339 -1.77 -8.29 41.63
N SER A 340 -2.45 -7.49 42.42
CA SER A 340 -1.94 -6.86 43.65
C SER A 340 -1.41 -7.90 44.63
#